data_8e693d4c79c0c10ac517cf40765be8b5
#
_entry.id   8e693d4c79c0c10ac517cf40765be8b5
#
_cell.length_a   1.000
_cell.length_b   1.000
_cell.length_c   1.000
_cell.angle_alpha   90.00
_cell.angle_beta   90.00
_cell.angle_gamma   90.00
#
_symmetry.space_group_name_H-M   'P 1'
#
loop_
_entity.id
_entity.type
_entity.pdbx_description
1 polymer ?
#
loop_
_entity_poly.entity_id
_entity_poly.type
_entity_poly.pdbx_seq_one_letter_code
_entity_poly.pdbx_strand_id
1 'polypeptide(L)'
;SLISSKPLCFTSNKNESIITIDSTSSVGLPMRLRDIPTLNISGSAQFTKDQLLNLKNSINKDNICIVDLRQESHGMINDLAISFLNPYKDLNNGFTTEQTIKAENSLLNKIKIGNTIQLYKHTGIFIKDITVDFISNESQLVTEADMQYKRFAVKDNSAPTPDIVDEFVEFIKNKPDDIHLHFHCAAGKGRTTSFMVMYQAMKNNSNLTLEQLLSYQYNIGGVNLHDNNIQYNFLEDFCNYVQKNKDSNYSISYSQWIKES
;
A
#
# COMPACT_ATOMS: atom_id res chain seq x y z
N SER A 1 26.24 7.50 -30.07
CA SER A 1 25.69 7.78 -29.97
C SER A 1 24.85 7.92 -29.12
N LEU A 2 24.70 8.34 -28.79
CA LEU A 2 24.18 8.67 -28.17
C LEU A 2 23.16 8.45 -27.65
N ILE A 3 22.83 8.06 -27.85
CA ILE A 3 22.00 7.62 -27.52
C ILE A 3 21.54 7.60 -26.40
N SER A 4 22.05 7.41 -25.80
CA SER A 4 21.78 7.49 -24.64
C SER A 4 21.02 8.55 -24.26
N SER A 5 20.60 9.18 -24.91
CA SER A 5 19.81 10.29 -24.54
C SER A 5 18.72 10.05 -23.57
N LYS A 6 18.37 8.83 -23.21
CA LYS A 6 17.30 8.56 -22.26
C LYS A 6 17.70 7.74 -21.05
N PRO A 7 18.93 7.71 -20.61
CA PRO A 7 19.26 6.94 -19.43
C PRO A 7 18.61 7.51 -18.17
N LEU A 8 18.44 8.82 -18.09
CA LEU A 8 17.76 9.48 -16.98
C LEU A 8 16.75 10.45 -17.55
N CYS A 9 15.52 10.36 -17.04
CA CYS A 9 14.44 11.19 -17.51
C CYS A 9 13.96 12.21 -16.48
N PHE A 10 14.52 12.24 -15.29
CA PHE A 10 14.14 13.23 -14.29
C PHE A 10 14.62 14.61 -14.71
N THR A 11 13.72 15.58 -14.61
CA THR A 11 13.99 16.98 -14.89
C THR A 11 14.12 17.76 -13.59
N SER A 12 14.46 19.04 -13.69
CA SER A 12 14.45 19.95 -12.54
C SER A 12 13.03 20.31 -12.09
N ASN A 13 12.01 20.06 -12.90
CA ASN A 13 10.62 20.36 -12.54
C ASN A 13 10.05 19.22 -11.70
N LYS A 14 9.84 19.47 -10.43
CA LYS A 14 9.36 18.43 -9.52
C LYS A 14 7.90 18.07 -9.73
N ASN A 15 7.14 18.78 -10.57
CA ASN A 15 5.77 18.41 -10.93
C ASN A 15 5.71 17.45 -12.11
N GLU A 16 6.82 17.28 -12.83
CA GLU A 16 6.90 16.29 -13.90
C GLU A 16 7.12 14.90 -13.31
N SER A 17 6.46 13.93 -13.92
CA SER A 17 6.58 12.54 -13.49
C SER A 17 6.93 11.64 -14.65
N ILE A 18 7.57 10.55 -14.33
CA ILE A 18 7.80 9.41 -15.23
C ILE A 18 6.97 8.24 -14.78
N ILE A 19 6.73 7.30 -15.69
CA ILE A 19 6.00 6.07 -15.39
C ILE A 19 7.02 4.97 -15.14
N THR A 20 6.97 4.38 -13.94
CA THR A 20 7.91 3.35 -13.53
C THR A 20 7.21 2.01 -13.37
N ILE A 21 7.96 0.92 -13.54
CA ILE A 21 7.44 -0.43 -13.34
C ILE A 21 7.67 -0.84 -11.88
N ASP A 22 6.59 -1.22 -11.19
CA ASP A 22 6.65 -1.67 -9.79
C ASP A 22 7.14 -3.11 -9.66
N SER A 23 6.81 -3.96 -10.63
CA SER A 23 7.19 -5.35 -10.62
C SER A 23 7.54 -5.80 -12.04
N THR A 24 8.58 -6.59 -12.15
CA THR A 24 9.00 -7.16 -13.43
C THR A 24 8.30 -8.48 -13.75
N SER A 25 7.56 -9.05 -12.80
CA SER A 25 6.85 -10.32 -12.98
C SER A 25 5.35 -10.11 -12.93
N SER A 26 4.65 -10.60 -13.96
CA SER A 26 3.19 -10.64 -14.00
C SER A 26 2.65 -12.04 -13.69
N VAL A 27 3.52 -13.01 -13.43
CA VAL A 27 3.15 -14.42 -13.23
C VAL A 27 3.06 -14.75 -11.76
N GLY A 28 2.24 -15.71 -11.40
CA GLY A 28 2.16 -16.24 -10.06
C GLY A 28 1.47 -15.30 -9.07
N LEU A 29 1.98 -15.26 -7.86
CA LEU A 29 1.46 -14.46 -6.76
C LEU A 29 2.35 -13.23 -6.53
N PRO A 30 1.81 -12.15 -5.93
CA PRO A 30 2.64 -11.00 -5.59
C PRO A 30 3.76 -11.39 -4.63
N MET A 31 4.85 -10.64 -4.71
CA MET A 31 6.03 -10.91 -3.87
C MET A 31 5.69 -10.74 -2.39
N ARG A 32 6.41 -11.46 -1.56
CA ARG A 32 6.30 -11.36 -0.10
C ARG A 32 4.89 -11.59 0.43
N LEU A 33 4.15 -12.49 -0.21
CA LEU A 33 2.84 -12.90 0.26
C LEU A 33 2.99 -13.68 1.57
N ARG A 34 2.24 -13.26 2.58
CA ARG A 34 2.14 -13.94 3.87
C ARG A 34 0.75 -13.74 4.44
N ASP A 35 0.33 -14.63 5.31
CA ASP A 35 -0.99 -14.54 5.93
C ASP A 35 -0.95 -14.86 7.42
N ILE A 36 -2.01 -14.46 8.10
CA ILE A 36 -2.32 -14.84 9.47
C ILE A 36 -3.72 -15.44 9.42
N PRO A 37 -3.83 -16.76 9.17
CA PRO A 37 -5.14 -17.38 8.95
C PRO A 37 -6.11 -17.21 10.12
N THR A 38 -5.60 -17.24 11.34
CA THR A 38 -6.43 -17.08 12.55
C THR A 38 -7.05 -15.69 12.66
N LEU A 39 -6.47 -14.69 12.02
CA LEU A 39 -7.00 -13.33 12.00
C LEU A 39 -7.68 -12.96 10.66
N ASN A 40 -7.67 -13.88 9.71
CA ASN A 40 -8.29 -13.66 8.40
C ASN A 40 -7.70 -12.43 7.68
N ILE A 41 -6.37 -12.30 7.72
CA ILE A 41 -5.64 -11.24 7.03
C ILE A 41 -4.45 -11.82 6.26
N SER A 42 -3.97 -11.07 5.28
CA SER A 42 -2.76 -11.35 4.52
C SER A 42 -2.09 -10.05 4.11
N GLY A 43 -0.89 -10.16 3.58
CA GLY A 43 -0.16 -9.00 3.09
C GLY A 43 0.80 -9.37 1.98
N SER A 44 1.17 -8.40 1.15
CA SER A 44 2.12 -8.59 0.05
C SER A 44 2.65 -7.26 -0.48
N ALA A 45 3.52 -7.37 -1.49
CA ALA A 45 3.85 -6.29 -2.39
C ALA A 45 2.68 -5.99 -3.35
N GLN A 46 2.85 -4.94 -4.18
CA GLN A 46 1.93 -4.63 -5.25
C GLN A 46 1.80 -5.81 -6.21
N PHE A 47 0.60 -6.04 -6.67
CA PHE A 47 0.25 -7.08 -7.65
C PHE A 47 -0.04 -6.46 -9.01
N THR A 48 0.11 -7.28 -10.06
CA THR A 48 -0.39 -6.98 -11.40
C THR A 48 -1.84 -7.46 -11.54
N LYS A 49 -2.45 -7.17 -12.69
CA LYS A 49 -3.81 -7.63 -13.00
C LYS A 49 -3.97 -9.14 -12.85
N ASP A 50 -3.04 -9.91 -13.41
CA ASP A 50 -3.10 -11.37 -13.35
C ASP A 50 -2.78 -11.89 -11.95
N GLN A 51 -1.83 -11.28 -11.28
CA GLN A 51 -1.50 -11.63 -9.89
C GLN A 51 -2.67 -11.38 -8.94
N LEU A 52 -3.49 -10.37 -9.19
CA LEU A 52 -4.69 -10.13 -8.37
C LEU A 52 -5.66 -11.31 -8.44
N LEU A 53 -5.89 -11.85 -9.64
CA LEU A 53 -6.76 -13.02 -9.81
C LEU A 53 -6.19 -14.25 -9.12
N ASN A 54 -4.89 -14.45 -9.25
CA ASN A 54 -4.20 -15.55 -8.55
C ASN A 54 -4.26 -15.38 -7.03
N LEU A 55 -4.13 -14.15 -6.56
CA LEU A 55 -4.24 -13.81 -5.14
C LEU A 55 -5.63 -14.13 -4.60
N LYS A 56 -6.68 -13.71 -5.33
CA LYS A 56 -8.06 -14.00 -4.97
C LYS A 56 -8.28 -15.51 -4.81
N ASN A 57 -7.80 -16.29 -5.77
CA ASN A 57 -7.91 -17.75 -5.73
C ASN A 57 -7.13 -18.35 -4.56
N SER A 58 -5.96 -17.80 -4.26
CA SER A 58 -5.13 -18.27 -3.13
C SER A 58 -5.77 -17.98 -1.78
N ILE A 59 -6.35 -16.80 -1.61
CA ILE A 59 -7.08 -16.43 -0.38
C ILE A 59 -8.29 -17.33 -0.21
N ASN A 60 -9.03 -17.58 -1.28
CA ASN A 60 -10.17 -18.50 -1.31
C ASN A 60 -11.23 -18.20 -0.25
N LYS A 61 -11.65 -16.95 -0.18
CA LYS A 61 -12.71 -16.45 0.70
C LYS A 61 -13.76 -15.74 -0.13
N ASP A 62 -15.00 -15.76 0.32
CA ASP A 62 -16.12 -15.13 -0.40
C ASP A 62 -16.11 -13.60 -0.26
N ASN A 63 -15.59 -13.08 0.85
CA ASN A 63 -15.59 -11.67 1.15
C ASN A 63 -14.16 -11.19 1.40
N ILE A 64 -13.60 -10.44 0.45
CA ILE A 64 -12.21 -9.95 0.48
C ILE A 64 -12.22 -8.44 0.28
N CYS A 65 -11.45 -7.73 1.09
CA CYS A 65 -11.13 -6.32 0.87
C CYS A 65 -9.63 -6.17 0.65
N ILE A 66 -9.29 -5.58 -0.48
CA ILE A 66 -7.91 -5.16 -0.76
C ILE A 66 -7.68 -3.81 -0.09
N VAL A 67 -6.69 -3.76 0.80
CA VAL A 67 -6.33 -2.55 1.54
C VAL A 67 -5.02 -2.01 0.98
N ASP A 68 -5.13 -0.94 0.21
CA ASP A 68 -4.02 -0.28 -0.47
C ASP A 68 -3.45 0.83 0.41
N LEU A 69 -2.18 0.71 0.79
CA LEU A 69 -1.54 1.61 1.74
C LEU A 69 -0.69 2.71 1.08
N ARG A 70 -0.78 2.83 -0.24
CA ARG A 70 0.15 3.68 -0.99
C ARG A 70 -0.36 5.11 -1.10
N GLN A 71 0.49 6.08 -0.79
CA GLN A 71 0.26 7.49 -1.09
C GLN A 71 0.70 7.82 -2.51
N GLU A 72 1.72 7.15 -3.05
CA GLU A 72 2.15 7.37 -4.42
C GLU A 72 1.07 6.95 -5.41
N SER A 73 0.91 7.75 -6.47
CA SER A 73 -0.03 7.43 -7.56
C SER A 73 0.46 6.20 -8.33
N HIS A 74 -0.44 5.26 -8.57
CA HIS A 74 -0.12 4.00 -9.24
C HIS A 74 -1.36 3.45 -9.95
N GLY A 75 -1.16 2.44 -10.77
CA GLY A 75 -2.23 1.79 -11.51
C GLY A 75 -1.72 0.65 -12.35
N MET A 76 -2.54 0.23 -13.29
CA MET A 76 -2.26 -0.89 -14.18
C MET A 76 -2.25 -0.42 -15.63
N ILE A 77 -1.20 -0.77 -16.35
CA ILE A 77 -1.11 -0.55 -17.80
C ILE A 77 -0.70 -1.88 -18.42
N ASN A 78 -1.52 -2.38 -19.34
CA ASN A 78 -1.35 -3.70 -19.93
C ASN A 78 -1.29 -4.76 -18.82
N ASP A 79 -0.26 -5.59 -18.81
CA ASP A 79 -0.03 -6.60 -17.78
C ASP A 79 0.91 -6.11 -16.66
N LEU A 80 1.17 -4.79 -16.59
CA LEU A 80 2.13 -4.21 -15.67
C LEU A 80 1.44 -3.42 -14.55
N ALA A 81 2.01 -3.49 -13.35
CA ALA A 81 1.74 -2.53 -12.29
C ALA A 81 2.74 -1.38 -12.41
N ILE A 82 2.25 -0.16 -12.45
CA ILE A 82 3.07 1.03 -12.67
C ILE A 82 2.85 2.08 -11.57
N SER A 83 3.82 2.94 -11.41
CA SER A 83 3.77 4.10 -10.53
C SER A 83 4.19 5.36 -11.27
N PHE A 84 3.79 6.50 -10.74
CA PHE A 84 4.21 7.81 -11.22
C PHE A 84 5.19 8.41 -10.21
N LEU A 85 6.42 8.67 -10.64
CA LEU A 85 7.45 9.24 -9.78
C LEU A 85 8.00 10.52 -10.38
N ASN A 86 8.38 11.48 -9.53
CA ASN A 86 9.16 12.65 -9.88
C ASN A 86 10.59 12.50 -9.31
N PRO A 87 11.52 13.43 -9.62
CA PRO A 87 12.91 13.33 -9.19
C PRO A 87 13.07 13.19 -7.67
N TYR A 88 12.19 13.82 -6.91
CA TYR A 88 12.26 13.85 -5.45
C TYR A 88 11.40 12.77 -4.78
N LYS A 89 10.62 12.02 -5.57
CA LYS A 89 9.70 10.99 -5.10
C LYS A 89 8.67 11.54 -4.08
N ASP A 90 8.21 12.77 -4.30
CA ASP A 90 7.36 13.50 -3.37
C ASP A 90 6.10 14.10 -4.02
N LEU A 91 5.68 13.60 -5.20
CA LEU A 91 4.54 14.15 -5.94
C LEU A 91 3.30 14.38 -5.09
N ASN A 92 2.97 13.44 -4.22
CA ASN A 92 1.77 13.48 -3.39
C ASN A 92 2.11 13.76 -1.92
N ASN A 93 3.28 14.30 -1.64
CA ASN A 93 3.70 14.56 -0.27
C ASN A 93 2.71 15.50 0.44
N GLY A 94 2.24 15.09 1.61
CA GLY A 94 1.25 15.84 2.38
C GLY A 94 -0.20 15.66 1.92
N PHE A 95 -0.47 14.89 0.88
CA PHE A 95 -1.83 14.66 0.40
C PHE A 95 -2.61 13.75 1.32
N THR A 96 -3.89 14.06 1.48
CA THR A 96 -4.87 13.13 2.07
C THR A 96 -5.12 11.96 1.12
N THR A 97 -5.82 10.94 1.61
CA THR A 97 -6.25 9.83 0.75
C THR A 97 -7.08 10.31 -0.44
N GLU A 98 -8.03 11.22 -0.21
CA GLU A 98 -8.89 11.76 -1.27
C GLU A 98 -8.08 12.53 -2.31
N GLN A 99 -7.16 13.37 -1.86
CA GLN A 99 -6.27 14.14 -2.75
C GLN A 99 -5.37 13.20 -3.56
N THR A 100 -4.88 12.13 -2.94
CA THR A 100 -4.06 11.12 -3.59
C THR A 100 -4.84 10.41 -4.70
N ILE A 101 -6.04 9.96 -4.42
CA ILE A 101 -6.90 9.27 -5.40
C ILE A 101 -7.22 10.21 -6.58
N LYS A 102 -7.53 11.47 -6.30
CA LYS A 102 -7.83 12.47 -7.32
C LYS A 102 -6.62 12.72 -8.22
N ALA A 103 -5.43 12.89 -7.64
CA ALA A 103 -4.20 13.10 -8.39
C ALA A 103 -3.86 11.88 -9.26
N GLU A 104 -3.99 10.68 -8.70
CA GLU A 104 -3.76 9.43 -9.41
C GLU A 104 -4.69 9.28 -10.62
N ASN A 105 -5.99 9.49 -10.43
CA ASN A 105 -6.95 9.39 -11.51
C ASN A 105 -6.70 10.44 -12.59
N SER A 106 -6.27 11.63 -12.21
CA SER A 106 -5.89 12.69 -13.16
C SER A 106 -4.73 12.25 -14.05
N LEU A 107 -3.71 11.61 -13.48
CA LEU A 107 -2.56 11.10 -14.22
C LEU A 107 -2.97 9.94 -15.14
N LEU A 108 -3.74 8.98 -14.63
CA LEU A 108 -4.17 7.83 -15.42
C LEU A 108 -5.10 8.26 -16.58
N ASN A 109 -5.96 9.23 -16.36
CA ASN A 109 -6.92 9.69 -17.39
C ASN A 109 -6.25 10.39 -18.56
N LYS A 110 -5.02 10.87 -18.40
CA LYS A 110 -4.26 11.47 -19.51
C LYS A 110 -3.70 10.42 -20.47
N ILE A 111 -3.64 9.17 -20.07
CA ILE A 111 -3.10 8.08 -20.88
C ILE A 111 -4.26 7.40 -21.60
N LYS A 112 -4.17 7.31 -22.91
CA LYS A 112 -5.23 6.75 -23.75
C LYS A 112 -4.79 5.45 -24.39
N ILE A 113 -5.74 4.54 -24.61
CA ILE A 113 -5.52 3.33 -25.39
C ILE A 113 -4.93 3.72 -26.73
N GLY A 114 -3.89 3.04 -27.16
CA GLY A 114 -3.17 3.32 -28.41
C GLY A 114 -2.00 4.28 -28.24
N ASN A 115 -1.89 4.99 -27.12
CA ASN A 115 -0.72 5.83 -26.85
C ASN A 115 0.54 4.97 -26.73
N THR A 116 1.67 5.53 -27.14
CA THR A 116 2.99 4.99 -26.82
C THR A 116 3.53 5.72 -25.61
N ILE A 117 3.91 4.98 -24.57
CA ILE A 117 4.46 5.54 -23.35
C ILE A 117 5.84 4.97 -23.08
N GLN A 118 6.66 5.76 -22.37
CA GLN A 118 8.01 5.37 -21.97
C GLN A 118 7.96 4.84 -20.53
N LEU A 119 8.59 3.70 -20.31
CA LEU A 119 8.69 3.06 -18.99
C LEU A 119 10.10 3.14 -18.45
N TYR A 120 10.20 3.39 -17.16
CA TYR A 120 11.47 3.62 -16.46
C TYR A 120 11.58 2.74 -15.21
N LYS A 121 12.81 2.50 -14.77
CA LYS A 121 13.09 2.01 -13.42
C LYS A 121 12.84 3.12 -12.41
N HIS A 122 12.66 2.74 -11.14
CA HIS A 122 12.51 3.72 -10.06
C HIS A 122 13.73 4.65 -9.90
N THR A 123 14.86 4.27 -10.45
CA THR A 123 16.07 5.09 -10.49
C THR A 123 16.06 6.16 -11.60
N GLY A 124 15.02 6.16 -12.46
CA GLY A 124 14.93 7.06 -13.60
C GLY A 124 15.57 6.53 -14.88
N ILE A 125 16.07 5.30 -14.87
CA ILE A 125 16.71 4.71 -16.06
C ILE A 125 15.63 4.17 -16.98
N PHE A 126 15.69 4.58 -18.27
CA PHE A 126 14.78 4.14 -19.31
C PHE A 126 14.85 2.63 -19.52
N ILE A 127 13.70 1.98 -19.65
CA ILE A 127 13.60 0.54 -19.92
C ILE A 127 13.14 0.30 -21.36
N LYS A 128 11.96 0.78 -21.73
CA LYS A 128 11.36 0.51 -23.04
C LYS A 128 10.14 1.40 -23.29
N ASP A 129 9.74 1.48 -24.55
CA ASP A 129 8.44 2.02 -24.95
C ASP A 129 7.43 0.88 -25.04
N ILE A 130 6.18 1.17 -24.71
CA ILE A 130 5.06 0.25 -24.91
C ILE A 130 3.88 0.98 -25.53
N THR A 131 3.01 0.24 -26.21
CA THR A 131 1.70 0.73 -26.66
C THR A 131 0.66 0.33 -25.60
N VAL A 132 -0.18 1.27 -25.21
CA VAL A 132 -1.20 1.04 -24.18
C VAL A 132 -2.38 0.29 -24.81
N ASP A 133 -2.62 -0.93 -24.34
CA ASP A 133 -3.77 -1.77 -24.71
C ASP A 133 -4.83 -1.79 -23.60
N PHE A 134 -4.42 -1.55 -22.37
CA PHE A 134 -5.26 -1.61 -21.18
C PHE A 134 -4.75 -0.57 -20.18
N ILE A 135 -5.66 0.11 -19.50
CA ILE A 135 -5.33 1.02 -18.42
C ILE A 135 -6.46 1.02 -17.39
N SER A 136 -6.12 0.97 -16.13
CA SER A 136 -7.08 1.00 -15.03
C SER A 136 -6.42 1.50 -13.75
N ASN A 137 -7.20 2.16 -12.90
CA ASN A 137 -6.79 2.29 -11.50
C ASN A 137 -7.02 0.94 -10.79
N GLU A 138 -6.43 0.79 -9.62
CA GLU A 138 -6.54 -0.45 -8.87
C GLU A 138 -7.95 -0.69 -8.34
N SER A 139 -8.64 0.35 -7.90
CA SER A 139 -10.00 0.27 -7.36
C SER A 139 -10.97 -0.39 -8.35
N GLN A 140 -10.94 0.04 -9.60
CA GLN A 140 -11.79 -0.54 -10.64
C GLN A 140 -11.46 -2.00 -10.89
N LEU A 141 -10.17 -2.32 -10.98
CA LEU A 141 -9.71 -3.69 -11.19
C LEU A 141 -10.17 -4.63 -10.07
N VAL A 142 -10.04 -4.19 -8.83
CA VAL A 142 -10.44 -4.96 -7.64
C VAL A 142 -11.96 -5.15 -7.63
N THR A 143 -12.70 -4.09 -7.90
CA THR A 143 -14.17 -4.12 -7.92
C THR A 143 -14.70 -5.05 -9.01
N GLU A 144 -14.11 -5.02 -10.19
CA GLU A 144 -14.47 -5.91 -11.31
C GLU A 144 -14.16 -7.38 -11.00
N ALA A 145 -13.25 -7.65 -10.08
CA ALA A 145 -12.94 -8.99 -9.60
C ALA A 145 -13.82 -9.43 -8.42
N ASP A 146 -14.90 -8.71 -8.13
CA ASP A 146 -15.83 -8.98 -7.03
C ASP A 146 -15.16 -8.95 -5.65
N MET A 147 -14.27 -8.00 -5.45
CA MET A 147 -13.66 -7.70 -4.15
C MET A 147 -13.90 -6.24 -3.79
N GLN A 148 -13.75 -5.92 -2.52
CA GLN A 148 -13.82 -4.55 -2.03
C GLN A 148 -12.43 -3.91 -2.05
N TYR A 149 -12.39 -2.60 -2.14
CA TYR A 149 -11.15 -1.82 -2.15
C TYR A 149 -11.21 -0.72 -1.10
N LYS A 150 -10.16 -0.61 -0.30
CA LYS A 150 -10.01 0.48 0.68
C LYS A 150 -8.61 1.06 0.56
N ARG A 151 -8.52 2.40 0.51
CA ARG A 151 -7.25 3.12 0.42
C ARG A 151 -6.94 3.84 1.72
N PHE A 152 -5.71 3.70 2.20
CA PHE A 152 -5.14 4.54 3.25
C PHE A 152 -3.81 5.07 2.74
N ALA A 153 -3.76 6.35 2.35
CA ALA A 153 -2.59 6.93 1.71
C ALA A 153 -1.48 7.18 2.73
N VAL A 154 -0.48 6.34 2.75
CA VAL A 154 0.68 6.45 3.64
C VAL A 154 1.93 6.66 2.80
N LYS A 155 2.72 7.69 3.14
CA LYS A 155 4.00 7.96 2.48
C LYS A 155 4.95 6.79 2.66
N ASP A 156 5.67 6.45 1.59
CA ASP A 156 6.65 5.37 1.61
C ASP A 156 7.68 5.59 2.73
N ASN A 157 8.07 4.50 3.38
CA ASN A 157 9.01 4.48 4.50
C ASN A 157 8.57 5.27 5.73
N SER A 158 7.32 5.70 5.80
CA SER A 158 6.77 6.53 6.86
C SER A 158 5.64 5.82 7.61
N ALA A 159 5.19 6.47 8.67
CA ALA A 159 4.02 6.06 9.42
C ALA A 159 2.78 6.78 8.89
N PRO A 160 1.57 6.23 9.12
CA PRO A 160 0.35 6.94 8.80
C PRO A 160 0.22 8.21 9.65
N THR A 161 -0.39 9.25 9.09
CA THR A 161 -0.75 10.43 9.87
C THR A 161 -1.81 10.08 10.90
N PRO A 162 -1.95 10.87 11.99
CA PRO A 162 -3.00 10.61 12.99
C PRO A 162 -4.41 10.52 12.41
N ASP A 163 -4.74 11.31 11.40
CA ASP A 163 -6.05 11.26 10.75
C ASP A 163 -6.28 9.93 10.03
N ILE A 164 -5.25 9.41 9.39
CA ILE A 164 -5.32 8.09 8.72
C ILE A 164 -5.45 6.97 9.75
N VAL A 165 -4.78 7.08 10.89
CA VAL A 165 -4.94 6.12 11.98
C VAL A 165 -6.39 6.11 12.46
N ASP A 166 -7.00 7.29 12.63
CA ASP A 166 -8.41 7.38 13.03
C ASP A 166 -9.32 6.68 12.03
N GLU A 167 -9.11 6.90 10.74
CA GLU A 167 -9.87 6.24 9.68
C GLU A 167 -9.68 4.73 9.71
N PHE A 168 -8.46 4.27 9.94
CA PHE A 168 -8.16 2.83 10.03
C PHE A 168 -8.87 2.19 11.23
N VAL A 169 -8.80 2.80 12.40
CA VAL A 169 -9.45 2.27 13.61
C VAL A 169 -10.97 2.17 13.39
N GLU A 170 -11.60 3.20 12.82
CA GLU A 170 -13.02 3.18 12.50
C GLU A 170 -13.35 2.10 11.47
N PHE A 171 -12.51 1.94 10.44
CA PHE A 171 -12.70 0.90 9.45
C PHE A 171 -12.68 -0.50 10.08
N ILE A 172 -11.71 -0.76 10.97
CA ILE A 172 -11.61 -2.07 11.65
C ILE A 172 -12.78 -2.30 12.60
N LYS A 173 -13.23 -1.26 13.31
CA LYS A 173 -14.39 -1.38 14.20
C LYS A 173 -15.67 -1.75 13.44
N ASN A 174 -15.84 -1.23 12.24
CA ASN A 174 -17.10 -1.31 11.50
C ASN A 174 -17.11 -2.37 10.39
N LYS A 175 -15.99 -3.02 10.13
CA LYS A 175 -15.93 -4.04 9.09
C LYS A 175 -16.75 -5.27 9.47
N PRO A 176 -17.31 -6.03 8.49
CA PRO A 176 -17.88 -7.33 8.74
C PRO A 176 -16.87 -8.30 9.35
N ASP A 177 -17.31 -9.18 10.24
CA ASP A 177 -16.43 -10.13 10.94
C ASP A 177 -15.79 -11.14 9.98
N ASP A 178 -16.48 -11.49 8.89
CA ASP A 178 -16.05 -12.51 7.95
C ASP A 178 -15.17 -11.98 6.81
N ILE A 179 -14.93 -10.67 6.75
CA ILE A 179 -14.15 -10.11 5.64
C ILE A 179 -12.66 -10.39 5.83
N HIS A 180 -12.04 -10.92 4.78
CA HIS A 180 -10.59 -11.08 4.72
C HIS A 180 -9.95 -9.77 4.26
N LEU A 181 -9.00 -9.26 5.01
CA LEU A 181 -8.25 -8.05 4.63
C LEU A 181 -6.90 -8.43 4.04
N HIS A 182 -6.63 -7.97 2.83
CA HIS A 182 -5.32 -8.11 2.22
C HIS A 182 -4.64 -6.75 2.14
N PHE A 183 -3.57 -6.58 2.92
CA PHE A 183 -2.79 -5.34 2.97
C PHE A 183 -1.67 -5.36 1.94
N HIS A 184 -1.48 -4.27 1.22
CA HIS A 184 -0.30 -4.15 0.35
C HIS A 184 0.20 -2.71 0.28
N CYS A 185 1.47 -2.57 -0.04
CA CYS A 185 2.09 -1.31 -0.44
C CYS A 185 2.84 -1.56 -1.75
N ALA A 186 3.94 -0.86 -2.02
CA ALA A 186 4.72 -1.13 -3.23
C ALA A 186 5.56 -2.39 -3.07
N ALA A 187 6.46 -2.41 -2.10
CA ALA A 187 7.39 -3.52 -1.88
C ALA A 187 6.86 -4.62 -0.95
N GLY A 188 5.76 -4.39 -0.25
CA GLY A 188 5.22 -5.34 0.72
C GLY A 188 6.03 -5.42 2.00
N LYS A 189 6.86 -4.42 2.27
CA LYS A 189 7.79 -4.40 3.40
C LYS A 189 7.25 -3.55 4.54
N GLY A 190 7.64 -2.28 4.61
CA GLY A 190 7.43 -1.42 5.78
C GLY A 190 5.96 -1.14 6.09
N ARG A 191 5.23 -0.54 5.16
CA ARG A 191 3.83 -0.15 5.37
C ARG A 191 2.93 -1.37 5.56
N THR A 192 3.10 -2.39 4.73
CA THR A 192 2.34 -3.64 4.86
C THR A 192 2.57 -4.29 6.21
N THR A 193 3.84 -4.45 6.64
CA THR A 193 4.16 -5.03 7.95
C THR A 193 3.57 -4.19 9.09
N SER A 194 3.68 -2.86 8.99
CA SER A 194 3.16 -1.94 10.01
C SER A 194 1.65 -2.09 10.21
N PHE A 195 0.88 -2.11 9.12
CA PHE A 195 -0.57 -2.22 9.23
C PHE A 195 -1.02 -3.60 9.69
N MET A 196 -0.29 -4.65 9.32
CA MET A 196 -0.57 -5.98 9.86
C MET A 196 -0.31 -6.03 11.37
N VAL A 197 0.75 -5.37 11.85
CA VAL A 197 1.00 -5.21 13.30
C VAL A 197 -0.13 -4.43 13.97
N MET A 198 -0.59 -3.34 13.36
CA MET A 198 -1.71 -2.55 13.91
C MET A 198 -2.96 -3.41 14.07
N TYR A 199 -3.28 -4.21 13.05
CA TYR A 199 -4.42 -5.11 13.11
C TYR A 199 -4.25 -6.16 14.21
N GLN A 200 -3.07 -6.78 14.30
CA GLN A 200 -2.77 -7.74 15.36
C GLN A 200 -2.91 -7.11 16.76
N ALA A 201 -2.43 -5.86 16.92
CA ALA A 201 -2.55 -5.15 18.19
C ALA A 201 -4.00 -4.95 18.59
N MET A 202 -4.86 -4.55 17.65
CA MET A 202 -6.29 -4.36 17.91
C MET A 202 -7.01 -5.67 18.23
N LYS A 203 -6.52 -6.81 17.71
CA LYS A 203 -7.10 -8.15 17.92
C LYS A 203 -6.31 -8.98 18.93
N ASN A 204 -5.47 -8.34 19.73
CA ASN A 204 -4.49 -9.01 20.61
C ASN A 204 -5.16 -9.52 21.90
N ASN A 205 -5.79 -10.67 21.83
CA ASN A 205 -6.43 -11.30 22.98
C ASN A 205 -5.42 -12.02 23.91
N SER A 206 -4.20 -12.26 23.43
CA SER A 206 -3.14 -12.98 24.17
C SER A 206 -2.18 -12.04 24.88
N ASN A 207 -2.42 -10.73 24.84
CA ASN A 207 -1.58 -9.69 25.44
C ASN A 207 -0.10 -9.77 25.01
N LEU A 208 0.13 -10.01 23.72
CA LEU A 208 1.48 -10.02 23.18
C LEU A 208 2.07 -8.61 23.24
N THR A 209 3.37 -8.53 23.51
CA THR A 209 4.09 -7.26 23.46
C THR A 209 4.34 -6.83 22.03
N LEU A 210 4.67 -5.55 21.82
CA LEU A 210 5.08 -5.08 20.49
C LEU A 210 6.24 -5.92 19.94
N GLU A 211 7.24 -6.23 20.75
CA GLU A 211 8.38 -7.03 20.31
C GLU A 211 7.95 -8.42 19.83
N GLN A 212 6.99 -9.03 20.52
CA GLN A 212 6.44 -10.32 20.08
C GLN A 212 5.66 -10.20 18.76
N LEU A 213 4.90 -9.13 18.58
CA LEU A 213 4.19 -8.86 17.32
C LEU A 213 5.17 -8.64 16.17
N LEU A 214 6.23 -7.87 16.41
CA LEU A 214 7.26 -7.62 15.40
C LEU A 214 8.00 -8.90 15.02
N SER A 215 8.36 -9.72 15.98
CA SER A 215 9.00 -11.02 15.74
C SER A 215 8.09 -11.95 14.92
N TYR A 216 6.81 -11.98 15.26
CA TYR A 216 5.83 -12.77 14.52
C TYR A 216 5.78 -12.34 13.05
N GLN A 217 5.67 -11.04 12.80
CA GLN A 217 5.63 -10.51 11.44
C GLN A 217 6.90 -10.83 10.65
N TYR A 218 8.06 -10.68 11.26
CA TYR A 218 9.33 -11.04 10.64
C TYR A 218 9.36 -12.53 10.26
N ASN A 219 8.92 -13.38 11.17
CA ASN A 219 8.97 -14.83 10.97
C ASN A 219 8.03 -15.34 9.87
N ILE A 220 6.94 -14.64 9.60
CA ILE A 220 6.01 -15.04 8.53
C ILE A 220 6.35 -14.41 7.18
N GLY A 221 7.39 -13.59 7.10
CA GLY A 221 7.84 -13.00 5.83
C GLY A 221 7.79 -11.47 5.77
N GLY A 222 7.43 -10.80 6.86
CA GLY A 222 7.52 -9.35 6.98
C GLY A 222 8.96 -8.89 7.15
N VAL A 223 9.14 -7.59 7.39
CA VAL A 223 10.46 -6.99 7.61
C VAL A 223 10.69 -6.72 9.08
N ASN A 224 11.96 -6.54 9.44
CA ASN A 224 12.33 -6.11 10.76
C ASN A 224 12.11 -4.59 10.89
N LEU A 225 11.04 -4.19 11.56
CA LEU A 225 10.68 -2.76 11.68
C LEU A 225 11.60 -2.00 12.63
N HIS A 226 12.48 -2.67 13.38
CA HIS A 226 13.54 -1.99 14.11
C HIS A 226 14.50 -1.23 13.18
N ASP A 227 14.56 -1.61 11.91
CA ASP A 227 15.41 -0.92 10.92
C ASP A 227 14.80 0.41 10.44
N ASN A 228 13.58 0.73 10.83
CA ASN A 228 12.91 1.99 10.48
C ASN A 228 12.35 2.66 11.74
N ASN A 229 13.07 3.62 12.28
CA ASN A 229 12.70 4.30 13.52
C ASN A 229 11.34 5.00 13.45
N ILE A 230 10.96 5.53 12.31
CA ILE A 230 9.69 6.24 12.16
C ILE A 230 8.53 5.26 12.33
N GLN A 231 8.59 4.12 11.66
CA GLN A 231 7.56 3.10 11.76
C GLN A 231 7.55 2.43 13.13
N TYR A 232 8.73 2.13 13.68
CA TYR A 232 8.84 1.53 15.00
C TYR A 232 8.25 2.43 16.09
N ASN A 233 8.66 3.70 16.13
CA ASN A 233 8.18 4.65 17.13
C ASN A 233 6.67 4.86 17.04
N PHE A 234 6.16 4.92 15.82
CA PHE A 234 4.72 4.98 15.61
C PHE A 234 4.00 3.77 16.22
N LEU A 235 4.53 2.57 15.98
CA LEU A 235 3.90 1.35 16.48
C LEU A 235 3.94 1.26 18.02
N GLU A 236 4.99 1.80 18.66
CA GLU A 236 4.99 1.94 20.12
C GLU A 236 3.81 2.82 20.58
N ASP A 237 3.63 3.97 19.94
CA ASP A 237 2.52 4.87 20.27
C ASP A 237 1.17 4.21 20.00
N PHE A 238 1.04 3.53 18.88
CA PHE A 238 -0.21 2.87 18.51
C PHE A 238 -0.57 1.75 19.48
N CYS A 239 0.39 0.92 19.87
CA CYS A 239 0.16 -0.15 20.83
C CYS A 239 -0.23 0.39 22.20
N ASN A 240 0.37 1.50 22.65
CA ASN A 240 -0.01 2.18 23.87
C ASN A 240 -1.45 2.74 23.77
N TYR A 241 -1.79 3.32 22.64
CA TYR A 241 -3.14 3.79 22.36
C TYR A 241 -4.16 2.65 22.48
N VAL A 242 -3.88 1.52 21.84
CA VAL A 242 -4.78 0.37 21.85
C VAL A 242 -4.97 -0.14 23.30
N GLN A 243 -3.89 -0.30 24.05
CA GLN A 243 -3.98 -0.78 25.43
C GLN A 243 -4.89 0.10 26.30
N LYS A 244 -4.83 1.41 26.11
CA LYS A 244 -5.59 2.36 26.93
C LYS A 244 -7.01 2.62 26.43
N ASN A 245 -7.32 2.28 25.18
CA ASN A 245 -8.57 2.70 24.56
C ASN A 245 -9.43 1.56 24.05
N LYS A 246 -8.94 0.31 24.00
CA LYS A 246 -9.76 -0.79 23.45
C LYS A 246 -10.97 -1.10 24.33
N ASP A 247 -10.86 -0.99 25.66
CA ASP A 247 -11.99 -1.31 26.55
C ASP A 247 -13.14 -0.31 26.42
N SER A 248 -12.87 0.92 26.01
CA SER A 248 -13.88 1.92 25.69
C SER A 248 -14.32 1.84 24.23
N ASN A 249 -13.90 0.82 23.49
CA ASN A 249 -14.13 0.70 22.05
C ASN A 249 -13.62 1.93 21.29
N TYR A 250 -12.44 2.43 21.70
CA TYR A 250 -11.76 3.56 21.05
C TYR A 250 -12.62 4.84 21.06
N SER A 251 -13.24 5.13 22.19
CA SER A 251 -14.08 6.34 22.33
C SER A 251 -13.29 7.64 22.13
N ILE A 252 -12.00 7.62 22.46
CA ILE A 252 -11.09 8.73 22.15
C ILE A 252 -10.32 8.35 20.88
N SER A 253 -10.29 9.24 19.88
CA SER A 253 -9.55 9.01 18.65
C SER A 253 -8.05 9.01 18.89
N TYR A 254 -7.31 8.34 18.02
CA TYR A 254 -5.85 8.35 18.09
C TYR A 254 -5.30 9.78 17.95
N SER A 255 -5.85 10.57 17.04
CA SER A 255 -5.40 11.94 16.80
C SER A 255 -5.57 12.82 18.04
N GLN A 256 -6.65 12.63 18.79
CA GLN A 256 -6.86 13.33 20.05
C GLN A 256 -5.93 12.81 21.13
N TRP A 257 -5.82 11.49 21.26
CA TRP A 257 -5.01 10.85 22.30
C TRP A 257 -3.53 11.23 22.17
N ILE A 258 -2.98 11.25 20.95
CA ILE A 258 -1.57 11.56 20.74
C ILE A 258 -1.23 13.00 21.05
N LYS A 259 -2.18 13.94 20.91
CA LYS A 259 -2.00 15.33 21.27
C LYS A 259 -1.96 15.54 22.79
N GLU A 260 -2.65 14.69 23.53
CA GLU A 260 -2.76 14.78 24.99
C GLU A 260 -1.66 13.99 25.71
N SER A 261 -0.86 13.28 24.98
CA SER A 261 0.17 12.39 25.52
C SER A 261 1.50 13.11 25.76
#